data_ef61d7005189e3f427b1ee2271846813
#
_entry.id   ef61d7005189e3f427b1ee2271846813
#
_cell.length_a   1.000
_cell.length_b   1.000
_cell.length_c   1.000
_cell.angle_alpha   90.00
_cell.angle_beta   90.00
_cell.angle_gamma   90.00
#
_symmetry.space_group_name_H-M   'P 1'
#
loop_
_entity.id
_entity.type
_entity.pdbx_description
1 polymer ?
#
loop_
_entity_poly.entity_id
_entity_poly.type
_entity_poly.pdbx_seq_one_letter_code
_entity_poly.pdbx_strand_id
1 'polypeptide(L)'
;MNIENKTMLITGANRGIGRALVEEALTRGAKRVYAAMRQPLAHSDGRVTPLTLDVTDATQIQGAVKDVGSLDILVNNAGVDLHDDLSDRAGIDRHLAVNFFGTHGVTQAFLPLLARSEGAIVNVLSLAALASVPFSPAYAISKAAAFSMTQSLRALWAGRGVKVHAVFAGPVDTDMARSLDIPKASPESVAHAIFGGVEKGEEDIFPDPMSEGIAEGWRTGVAKALERQFAAYTPESVAKVA
;
A
#
# COMPACT_ATOMS: atom_id res chain seq x y z
N MET A 1 -3.19 3.48 -15.53
CA MET A 1 -3.17 2.00 -15.79
C MET A 1 -4.59 1.51 -15.62
N ASN A 2 -5.17 0.69 -16.50
CA ASN A 2 -6.50 0.12 -16.30
C ASN A 2 -6.40 -1.14 -15.41
N ILE A 3 -7.40 -1.41 -14.58
CA ILE A 3 -7.50 -2.62 -13.74
C ILE A 3 -7.98 -3.82 -14.56
N GLU A 4 -8.77 -3.57 -15.60
CA GLU A 4 -9.31 -4.62 -16.47
C GLU A 4 -8.22 -5.52 -17.04
N ASN A 5 -8.45 -6.83 -17.01
CA ASN A 5 -7.52 -7.88 -17.48
C ASN A 5 -6.17 -7.95 -16.71
N LYS A 6 -6.03 -7.32 -15.54
CA LYS A 6 -4.81 -7.34 -14.74
C LYS A 6 -4.79 -8.48 -13.73
N THR A 7 -3.59 -9.00 -13.48
CA THR A 7 -3.29 -9.91 -12.38
C THR A 7 -2.80 -9.11 -11.19
N MET A 8 -3.46 -9.28 -10.05
CA MET A 8 -3.21 -8.48 -8.85
C MET A 8 -2.88 -9.36 -7.65
N LEU A 9 -2.05 -8.85 -6.74
CA LEU A 9 -1.86 -9.40 -5.39
C LEU A 9 -2.22 -8.34 -4.37
N ILE A 10 -3.09 -8.69 -3.42
CA ILE A 10 -3.56 -7.80 -2.35
C ILE A 10 -3.23 -8.44 -1.01
N THR A 11 -2.36 -7.80 -0.21
CA THR A 11 -2.02 -8.28 1.14
C THR A 11 -3.05 -7.83 2.17
N GLY A 12 -3.29 -8.66 3.21
CA GLY A 12 -4.32 -8.36 4.23
C GLY A 12 -5.75 -8.39 3.67
N ALA A 13 -6.02 -9.29 2.73
CA ALA A 13 -7.25 -9.35 1.93
C ALA A 13 -8.48 -9.94 2.65
N ASN A 14 -8.35 -10.36 3.92
CA ASN A 14 -9.41 -11.10 4.63
C ASN A 14 -10.53 -10.23 5.21
N ARG A 15 -10.31 -8.91 5.38
CA ARG A 15 -11.28 -7.98 6.00
C ARG A 15 -11.02 -6.53 5.60
N GLY A 16 -11.92 -5.64 6.01
CA GLY A 16 -11.78 -4.19 5.87
C GLY A 16 -11.45 -3.76 4.44
N ILE A 17 -10.53 -2.81 4.31
CA ILE A 17 -10.10 -2.27 3.01
C ILE A 17 -9.59 -3.37 2.08
N GLY A 18 -8.80 -4.32 2.59
CA GLY A 18 -8.22 -5.40 1.77
C GLY A 18 -9.28 -6.27 1.11
N ARG A 19 -10.33 -6.65 1.84
CA ARG A 19 -11.48 -7.37 1.27
C ARG A 19 -12.22 -6.53 0.24
N ALA A 20 -12.51 -5.27 0.56
CA ALA A 20 -13.18 -4.37 -0.36
C ALA A 20 -12.38 -4.16 -1.66
N LEU A 21 -11.04 -4.11 -1.58
CA LEU A 21 -10.17 -4.04 -2.76
C LEU A 21 -10.26 -5.30 -3.63
N VAL A 22 -10.42 -6.49 -3.04
CA VAL A 22 -10.65 -7.73 -3.82
C VAL A 22 -11.95 -7.61 -4.62
N GLU A 23 -13.05 -7.24 -3.98
CA GLU A 23 -14.36 -7.10 -4.62
C GLU A 23 -14.36 -6.01 -5.71
N GLU A 24 -13.73 -4.87 -5.43
CA GLU A 24 -13.63 -3.78 -6.39
C GLU A 24 -12.75 -4.16 -7.60
N ALA A 25 -11.67 -4.91 -7.39
CA ALA A 25 -10.84 -5.43 -8.48
C ALA A 25 -11.65 -6.35 -9.42
N LEU A 26 -12.49 -7.23 -8.85
CA LEU A 26 -13.38 -8.11 -9.61
C LEU A 26 -14.41 -7.31 -10.39
N THR A 27 -15.00 -6.28 -9.78
CA THR A 27 -15.97 -5.36 -10.41
C THR A 27 -15.36 -4.62 -11.60
N ARG A 28 -14.08 -4.23 -11.50
CA ARG A 28 -13.33 -3.58 -12.59
C ARG A 28 -12.76 -4.56 -13.63
N GLY A 29 -13.11 -5.83 -13.56
CA GLY A 29 -12.72 -6.82 -14.57
C GLY A 29 -11.29 -7.33 -14.43
N ALA A 30 -10.72 -7.36 -13.22
CA ALA A 30 -9.42 -7.99 -12.98
C ALA A 30 -9.42 -9.44 -13.50
N LYS A 31 -8.34 -9.85 -14.17
CA LYS A 31 -8.17 -11.20 -14.69
C LYS A 31 -7.99 -12.22 -13.58
N ARG A 32 -7.20 -11.87 -12.56
CA ARG A 32 -6.92 -12.70 -11.39
C ARG A 32 -6.56 -11.83 -10.19
N VAL A 33 -7.04 -12.22 -9.02
CA VAL A 33 -6.71 -11.57 -7.74
C VAL A 33 -6.16 -12.62 -6.78
N TYR A 34 -4.90 -12.52 -6.43
CA TYR A 34 -4.31 -13.26 -5.32
C TYR A 34 -4.66 -12.57 -4.02
N ALA A 35 -5.59 -13.12 -3.27
CA ALA A 35 -6.02 -12.61 -1.97
C ALA A 35 -5.09 -13.17 -0.88
N ALA A 36 -4.05 -12.40 -0.55
CA ALA A 36 -3.01 -12.82 0.37
C ALA A 36 -3.37 -12.48 1.82
N MET A 37 -3.36 -13.50 2.68
CA MET A 37 -3.74 -13.42 4.10
C MET A 37 -3.11 -14.54 4.91
N ARG A 38 -2.99 -14.37 6.23
CA ARG A 38 -2.37 -15.38 7.12
C ARG A 38 -3.18 -16.68 7.19
N GLN A 39 -4.51 -16.59 7.13
CA GLN A 39 -5.42 -17.71 7.10
C GLN A 39 -6.30 -17.58 5.85
N PRO A 40 -6.03 -18.36 4.79
CA PRO A 40 -6.75 -18.28 3.54
C PRO A 40 -8.24 -18.56 3.71
N LEU A 41 -9.06 -17.71 3.11
CA LEU A 41 -10.51 -17.87 3.04
C LEU A 41 -10.91 -18.14 1.60
N ALA A 42 -11.75 -19.15 1.38
CA ALA A 42 -12.30 -19.44 0.06
C ALA A 42 -13.15 -18.26 -0.44
N HIS A 43 -13.12 -18.01 -1.73
CA HIS A 43 -13.93 -17.00 -2.41
C HIS A 43 -14.81 -17.66 -3.46
N SER A 44 -16.03 -17.15 -3.67
CA SER A 44 -16.98 -17.73 -4.62
C SER A 44 -16.61 -17.43 -6.09
N ASP A 45 -15.93 -16.35 -6.37
CA ASP A 45 -15.47 -16.00 -7.72
C ASP A 45 -14.15 -16.75 -8.04
N GLY A 46 -14.16 -17.56 -9.08
CA GLY A 46 -13.00 -18.37 -9.50
C GLY A 46 -11.78 -17.58 -9.97
N ARG A 47 -11.91 -16.25 -10.15
CA ARG A 47 -10.78 -15.35 -10.43
C ARG A 47 -9.95 -15.06 -9.18
N VAL A 48 -10.49 -15.28 -7.98
CA VAL A 48 -9.76 -15.09 -6.71
C VAL A 48 -9.04 -16.36 -6.33
N THR A 49 -7.75 -16.23 -6.09
CA THR A 49 -6.91 -17.30 -5.55
C THR A 49 -6.48 -16.91 -4.14
N PRO A 50 -7.00 -17.58 -3.10
CA PRO A 50 -6.52 -17.37 -1.73
C PRO A 50 -5.05 -17.78 -1.62
N LEU A 51 -4.24 -16.96 -0.95
CA LEU A 51 -2.81 -17.19 -0.79
C LEU A 51 -2.41 -17.06 0.67
N THR A 52 -1.70 -18.05 1.22
CA THR A 52 -1.15 -17.95 2.57
C THR A 52 0.06 -17.03 2.56
N LEU A 53 -0.06 -15.90 3.26
CA LEU A 53 1.03 -14.93 3.36
C LEU A 53 0.95 -14.14 4.67
N ASP A 54 1.93 -14.39 5.54
CA ASP A 54 2.32 -13.44 6.58
C ASP A 54 3.44 -12.56 6.01
N VAL A 55 3.22 -11.25 5.95
CA VAL A 55 4.18 -10.30 5.38
C VAL A 55 5.49 -10.20 6.18
N THR A 56 5.52 -10.77 7.39
CA THR A 56 6.73 -10.85 8.23
C THR A 56 7.50 -12.15 8.05
N ASP A 57 6.99 -13.11 7.26
CA ASP A 57 7.61 -14.40 7.02
C ASP A 57 8.27 -14.44 5.62
N ALA A 58 9.60 -14.36 5.60
CA ALA A 58 10.36 -14.36 4.36
C ALA A 58 10.18 -15.65 3.53
N THR A 59 9.94 -16.79 4.18
CA THR A 59 9.71 -18.08 3.50
C THR A 59 8.38 -18.07 2.76
N GLN A 60 7.32 -17.58 3.42
CA GLN A 60 6.01 -17.45 2.80
C GLN A 60 6.02 -16.43 1.66
N ILE A 61 6.75 -15.30 1.81
CA ILE A 61 6.93 -14.32 0.73
C ILE A 61 7.56 -14.99 -0.50
N GLN A 62 8.63 -15.75 -0.33
CA GLN A 62 9.31 -16.45 -1.44
C GLN A 62 8.44 -17.55 -2.07
N GLY A 63 7.64 -18.24 -1.26
CA GLY A 63 6.61 -19.19 -1.75
C GLY A 63 5.58 -18.48 -2.63
N ALA A 64 5.03 -17.37 -2.15
CA ALA A 64 4.05 -16.57 -2.87
C ALA A 64 4.54 -16.08 -4.24
N VAL A 65 5.81 -15.70 -4.37
CA VAL A 65 6.40 -15.30 -5.66
C VAL A 65 6.36 -16.44 -6.68
N LYS A 66 6.63 -17.68 -6.23
CA LYS A 66 6.59 -18.86 -7.11
C LYS A 66 5.17 -19.19 -7.57
N ASP A 67 4.20 -19.06 -6.64
CA ASP A 67 2.79 -19.38 -6.91
C ASP A 67 2.13 -18.35 -7.84
N VAL A 68 2.52 -17.07 -7.74
CA VAL A 68 1.95 -15.98 -8.53
C VAL A 68 2.48 -15.98 -9.97
N GLY A 69 3.75 -16.24 -10.20
CA GLY A 69 4.38 -16.34 -11.52
C GLY A 69 4.40 -15.08 -12.36
N SER A 70 3.29 -14.34 -12.47
CA SER A 70 3.19 -13.03 -13.15
C SER A 70 2.31 -12.07 -12.34
N LEU A 71 2.67 -10.78 -12.34
CA LEU A 71 1.96 -9.76 -11.55
C LEU A 71 1.98 -8.43 -12.28
N ASP A 72 0.82 -7.79 -12.36
CA ASP A 72 0.66 -6.43 -12.89
C ASP A 72 0.55 -5.39 -11.78
N ILE A 73 -0.17 -5.70 -10.68
CA ILE A 73 -0.41 -4.76 -9.60
C ILE A 73 -0.20 -5.44 -8.25
N LEU A 74 0.68 -4.87 -7.43
CA LEU A 74 0.86 -5.22 -6.03
C LEU A 74 0.17 -4.20 -5.14
N VAL A 75 -0.75 -4.64 -4.29
CA VAL A 75 -1.37 -3.80 -3.25
C VAL A 75 -0.86 -4.23 -1.88
N ASN A 76 0.00 -3.44 -1.30
CA ASN A 76 0.46 -3.57 0.07
C ASN A 76 -0.55 -2.91 1.01
N ASN A 77 -1.51 -3.71 1.50
CA ASN A 77 -2.56 -3.26 2.40
C ASN A 77 -2.44 -3.86 3.80
N ALA A 78 -1.76 -5.00 3.98
CA ALA A 78 -1.55 -5.59 5.29
C ALA A 78 -0.94 -4.57 6.27
N GLY A 79 -1.53 -4.46 7.46
CA GLY A 79 -1.08 -3.52 8.48
C GLY A 79 -1.69 -3.81 9.85
N VAL A 80 -1.07 -3.25 10.87
CA VAL A 80 -1.53 -3.29 12.26
C VAL A 80 -1.51 -1.87 12.85
N ASP A 81 -2.45 -1.61 13.74
CA ASP A 81 -2.47 -0.46 14.63
C ASP A 81 -2.76 -0.98 16.04
N LEU A 82 -1.80 -0.81 16.94
CA LEU A 82 -1.86 -1.19 18.33
C LEU A 82 -1.65 0.08 19.14
N HIS A 83 -2.67 0.53 19.86
CA HIS A 83 -2.55 1.74 20.69
C HIS A 83 -1.31 1.70 21.56
N ASP A 84 -0.57 2.79 21.58
CA ASP A 84 0.69 2.94 22.31
C ASP A 84 0.92 4.40 22.70
N ASP A 85 1.94 4.63 23.55
CA ASP A 85 2.37 5.95 24.02
C ASP A 85 3.90 6.14 23.90
N LEU A 86 4.55 5.28 23.09
CA LEU A 86 6.01 5.19 22.92
C LEU A 86 6.80 4.73 24.15
N SER A 87 6.16 4.35 25.24
CA SER A 87 6.86 3.88 26.44
C SER A 87 7.49 2.49 26.26
N ASP A 88 6.96 1.69 25.32
CA ASP A 88 7.43 0.34 25.03
C ASP A 88 8.01 0.23 23.60
N ARG A 89 9.33 0.01 23.52
CA ARG A 89 10.01 -0.25 22.27
C ARG A 89 9.41 -1.43 21.48
N ALA A 90 8.95 -2.47 22.18
CA ALA A 90 8.36 -3.62 21.50
C ALA A 90 7.09 -3.26 20.72
N GLY A 91 6.35 -2.22 21.13
CA GLY A 91 5.25 -1.64 20.39
C GLY A 91 5.71 -1.07 19.05
N ILE A 92 6.79 -0.29 19.06
CA ILE A 92 7.39 0.29 17.84
C ILE A 92 7.87 -0.82 16.92
N ASP A 93 8.61 -1.80 17.46
CA ASP A 93 9.16 -2.92 16.69
C ASP A 93 8.05 -3.73 16.00
N ARG A 94 6.92 -4.00 16.68
CA ARG A 94 5.76 -4.69 16.08
C ARG A 94 5.12 -3.92 14.93
N HIS A 95 4.96 -2.60 15.06
CA HIS A 95 4.42 -1.78 13.97
C HIS A 95 5.38 -1.74 12.77
N LEU A 96 6.68 -1.53 13.02
CA LEU A 96 7.68 -1.53 11.97
C LEU A 96 7.78 -2.90 11.27
N ALA A 97 7.73 -4.00 12.02
CA ALA A 97 7.80 -5.34 11.45
C ALA A 97 6.74 -5.58 10.37
N VAL A 98 5.48 -5.20 10.64
CA VAL A 98 4.38 -5.42 9.70
C VAL A 98 4.27 -4.29 8.67
N ASN A 99 4.14 -3.03 9.15
CA ASN A 99 3.74 -1.92 8.30
C ASN A 99 4.88 -1.41 7.40
N PHE A 100 6.14 -1.62 7.81
CA PHE A 100 7.31 -1.17 7.06
C PHE A 100 8.11 -2.36 6.50
N PHE A 101 8.71 -3.21 7.35
CA PHE A 101 9.56 -4.31 6.87
C PHE A 101 8.77 -5.36 6.09
N GLY A 102 7.53 -5.65 6.49
CA GLY A 102 6.63 -6.52 5.74
C GLY A 102 6.31 -5.97 4.35
N THR A 103 5.91 -4.69 4.28
CA THR A 103 5.69 -3.99 3.01
C THR A 103 6.95 -3.98 2.14
N HIS A 104 8.13 -3.70 2.73
CA HIS A 104 9.41 -3.74 2.05
C HIS A 104 9.72 -5.15 1.50
N GLY A 105 9.64 -6.18 2.36
CA GLY A 105 9.95 -7.56 1.99
C GLY A 105 9.08 -8.07 0.83
N VAL A 106 7.76 -7.87 0.91
CA VAL A 106 6.84 -8.21 -0.18
C VAL A 106 7.17 -7.43 -1.44
N THR A 107 7.36 -6.11 -1.33
CA THR A 107 7.70 -5.28 -2.49
C THR A 107 8.96 -5.77 -3.18
N GLN A 108 10.07 -5.96 -2.46
CA GLN A 108 11.34 -6.40 -3.04
C GLN A 108 11.22 -7.75 -3.75
N ALA A 109 10.47 -8.70 -3.16
CA ALA A 109 10.28 -10.01 -3.74
C ALA A 109 9.48 -9.98 -5.06
N PHE A 110 8.49 -9.10 -5.17
CA PHE A 110 7.63 -8.99 -6.36
C PHE A 110 8.11 -7.96 -7.40
N LEU A 111 9.07 -7.09 -7.08
CA LEU A 111 9.60 -6.10 -8.01
C LEU A 111 10.07 -6.68 -9.37
N PRO A 112 10.74 -7.85 -9.44
CA PRO A 112 11.12 -8.42 -10.74
C PRO A 112 9.92 -8.80 -11.62
N LEU A 113 8.78 -9.19 -11.03
CA LEU A 113 7.55 -9.46 -11.76
C LEU A 113 6.93 -8.16 -12.28
N LEU A 114 6.84 -7.15 -11.42
CA LEU A 114 6.29 -5.83 -11.75
C LEU A 114 7.13 -5.10 -12.81
N ALA A 115 8.45 -5.23 -12.76
CA ALA A 115 9.33 -4.64 -13.79
C ALA A 115 9.10 -5.27 -15.17
N ARG A 116 8.81 -6.59 -15.23
CA ARG A 116 8.51 -7.27 -16.51
C ARG A 116 7.17 -6.87 -17.12
N SER A 117 6.20 -6.51 -16.29
CA SER A 117 4.85 -6.10 -16.71
C SER A 117 4.68 -4.59 -16.86
N GLU A 118 5.73 -3.80 -16.55
CA GLU A 118 5.62 -2.34 -16.38
C GLU A 118 4.46 -1.98 -15.44
N GLY A 119 4.39 -2.72 -14.32
CA GLY A 119 3.26 -2.80 -13.42
C GLY A 119 3.15 -1.64 -12.45
N ALA A 120 2.39 -1.84 -11.37
CA ALA A 120 2.19 -0.85 -10.33
C ALA A 120 2.31 -1.41 -8.92
N ILE A 121 2.78 -0.57 -8.00
CA ILE A 121 2.75 -0.79 -6.55
C ILE A 121 1.78 0.21 -5.95
N VAL A 122 0.86 -0.26 -5.11
CA VAL A 122 -0.09 0.55 -4.36
C VAL A 122 0.17 0.31 -2.88
N ASN A 123 0.73 1.29 -2.18
CA ASN A 123 0.99 1.21 -0.75
C ASN A 123 -0.14 1.89 0.02
N VAL A 124 -0.94 1.10 0.75
CA VAL A 124 -2.00 1.63 1.61
C VAL A 124 -1.37 2.15 2.91
N LEU A 125 -1.19 3.45 2.93
CA LEU A 125 -0.66 4.21 4.05
C LEU A 125 -1.81 4.75 4.93
N SER A 126 -1.60 5.93 5.50
CA SER A 126 -2.58 6.66 6.31
C SER A 126 -2.23 8.15 6.31
N LEU A 127 -3.17 9.01 6.64
CA LEU A 127 -2.89 10.40 7.02
C LEU A 127 -1.86 10.50 8.16
N ALA A 128 -1.80 9.48 9.03
CA ALA A 128 -0.79 9.36 10.07
C ALA A 128 0.66 9.28 9.55
N ALA A 129 0.85 9.00 8.25
CA ALA A 129 2.17 9.08 7.61
C ALA A 129 2.63 10.53 7.37
N LEU A 130 1.71 11.47 7.28
CA LEU A 130 1.98 12.89 7.04
C LEU A 130 2.06 13.71 8.34
N ALA A 131 1.27 13.31 9.34
CA ALA A 131 1.26 13.92 10.66
C ALA A 131 0.94 12.87 11.73
N SER A 132 1.72 12.86 12.82
CA SER A 132 1.53 11.86 13.89
C SER A 132 0.19 12.05 14.60
N VAL A 133 -0.43 10.91 14.96
CA VAL A 133 -1.63 10.87 15.82
C VAL A 133 -1.22 10.46 17.23
N PRO A 134 -1.46 11.28 18.27
CA PRO A 134 -0.90 11.08 19.61
C PRO A 134 -1.35 9.80 20.33
N PHE A 135 -2.48 9.21 19.95
CA PHE A 135 -2.98 7.96 20.56
C PHE A 135 -2.40 6.68 19.92
N SER A 136 -1.64 6.81 18.82
CA SER A 136 -0.98 5.70 18.13
C SER A 136 0.31 6.17 17.43
N PRO A 137 1.28 6.71 18.17
CA PRO A 137 2.47 7.31 17.57
C PRO A 137 3.41 6.29 16.91
N ALA A 138 3.52 5.06 17.41
CA ALA A 138 4.33 4.01 16.78
C ALA A 138 3.73 3.57 15.41
N TYR A 139 2.40 3.55 15.30
CA TYR A 139 1.73 3.39 14.00
C TYR A 139 2.12 4.51 13.04
N ALA A 140 2.03 5.77 13.48
CA ALA A 140 2.40 6.93 12.66
C ALA A 140 3.86 6.85 12.19
N ILE A 141 4.80 6.50 13.08
CA ILE A 141 6.22 6.27 12.74
C ILE A 141 6.34 5.22 11.64
N SER A 142 5.65 4.08 11.78
CA SER A 142 5.72 3.00 10.79
C SER A 142 5.16 3.39 9.42
N LYS A 143 4.07 4.17 9.40
CA LYS A 143 3.47 4.66 8.16
C LYS A 143 4.31 5.78 7.51
N ALA A 144 4.95 6.64 8.30
CA ALA A 144 5.90 7.63 7.80
C ALA A 144 7.14 6.96 7.16
N ALA A 145 7.69 5.91 7.80
CA ALA A 145 8.77 5.11 7.23
C ALA A 145 8.35 4.45 5.90
N ALA A 146 7.17 3.85 5.85
CA ALA A 146 6.63 3.25 4.63
C ALA A 146 6.37 4.29 3.53
N PHE A 147 5.98 5.52 3.89
CA PHE A 147 5.82 6.61 2.93
C PHE A 147 7.16 7.06 2.36
N SER A 148 8.18 7.27 3.19
CA SER A 148 9.54 7.61 2.72
C SER A 148 10.08 6.54 1.75
N MET A 149 9.87 5.26 2.05
CA MET A 149 10.18 4.16 1.12
C MET A 149 9.38 4.26 -0.19
N THR A 150 8.11 4.62 -0.12
CA THR A 150 7.23 4.76 -1.31
C THR A 150 7.76 5.82 -2.26
N GLN A 151 8.20 6.98 -1.73
CA GLN A 151 8.82 8.05 -2.51
C GLN A 151 10.12 7.58 -3.17
N SER A 152 10.98 6.86 -2.41
CA SER A 152 12.22 6.30 -2.93
C SER A 152 11.99 5.28 -4.04
N LEU A 153 11.03 4.36 -3.86
CA LEU A 153 10.66 3.38 -4.88
C LEU A 153 10.15 4.05 -6.16
N ARG A 154 9.36 5.11 -6.03
CA ARG A 154 8.86 5.90 -7.16
C ARG A 154 10.02 6.44 -8.02
N ALA A 155 11.02 7.05 -7.39
CA ALA A 155 12.18 7.57 -8.10
C ALA A 155 13.06 6.46 -8.71
N LEU A 156 13.36 5.41 -7.94
CA LEU A 156 14.27 4.33 -8.35
C LEU A 156 13.71 3.46 -9.49
N TRP A 157 12.38 3.32 -9.59
CA TRP A 157 11.75 2.39 -10.52
C TRP A 157 11.02 3.07 -11.68
N ALA A 158 10.97 4.41 -11.71
CA ALA A 158 10.38 5.18 -12.79
C ALA A 158 10.99 4.81 -14.17
N GLY A 159 12.30 4.69 -14.25
CA GLY A 159 13.03 4.32 -15.48
C GLY A 159 12.78 2.88 -15.95
N ARG A 160 12.12 2.04 -15.13
CA ARG A 160 11.72 0.66 -15.45
C ARG A 160 10.21 0.51 -15.68
N GLY A 161 9.49 1.62 -15.82
CA GLY A 161 8.06 1.65 -16.10
C GLY A 161 7.17 1.27 -14.89
N VAL A 162 7.71 0.99 -13.69
CA VAL A 162 6.92 0.64 -12.52
C VAL A 162 6.34 1.90 -11.89
N LYS A 163 5.02 1.97 -11.79
CA LYS A 163 4.31 3.07 -11.13
C LYS A 163 4.17 2.79 -9.64
N VAL A 164 4.31 3.82 -8.79
CA VAL A 164 4.21 3.66 -7.35
C VAL A 164 3.25 4.68 -6.77
N HIS A 165 2.17 4.19 -6.19
CA HIS A 165 1.08 4.98 -5.62
C HIS A 165 1.12 4.94 -4.10
N ALA A 166 1.05 6.11 -3.46
CA ALA A 166 0.83 6.25 -2.02
C ALA A 166 -0.66 6.51 -1.77
N VAL A 167 -1.29 5.74 -0.89
CA VAL A 167 -2.69 5.94 -0.49
C VAL A 167 -2.74 6.48 0.92
N PHE A 168 -3.22 7.70 1.11
CA PHE A 168 -3.34 8.36 2.40
C PHE A 168 -4.77 8.26 2.93
N ALA A 169 -5.14 7.09 3.45
CA ALA A 169 -6.47 6.88 4.01
C ALA A 169 -6.63 7.60 5.37
N GLY A 170 -7.77 8.24 5.55
CA GLY A 170 -8.28 8.67 6.83
C GLY A 170 -8.96 7.52 7.59
N PRO A 171 -9.89 7.81 8.51
CA PRO A 171 -10.64 6.80 9.24
C PRO A 171 -11.60 6.02 8.33
N VAL A 172 -11.45 4.70 8.31
CA VAL A 172 -12.29 3.78 7.53
C VAL A 172 -13.01 2.83 8.48
N ASP A 173 -14.29 2.53 8.23
CA ASP A 173 -15.12 1.66 9.07
C ASP A 173 -14.66 0.21 8.99
N THR A 174 -13.69 -0.11 9.81
CA THR A 174 -13.03 -1.41 9.93
C THR A 174 -12.83 -1.77 11.39
N ASP A 175 -12.46 -3.01 11.66
CA ASP A 175 -12.09 -3.44 13.02
C ASP A 175 -10.97 -2.58 13.63
N MET A 176 -10.04 -2.11 12.82
CA MET A 176 -8.90 -1.29 13.26
C MET A 176 -9.35 0.07 13.81
N ALA A 177 -10.36 0.67 13.22
CA ALA A 177 -10.89 1.98 13.62
C ALA A 177 -12.15 1.89 14.48
N ARG A 178 -12.51 0.68 14.98
CA ARG A 178 -13.77 0.46 15.72
C ARG A 178 -13.89 1.34 16.96
N SER A 179 -12.79 1.56 17.67
CA SER A 179 -12.76 2.36 18.90
C SER A 179 -12.87 3.88 18.68
N LEU A 180 -12.73 4.34 17.45
CA LEU A 180 -12.78 5.77 17.13
C LEU A 180 -14.25 6.20 16.94
N ASP A 181 -14.71 7.15 17.74
CA ASP A 181 -16.04 7.76 17.61
C ASP A 181 -15.97 9.04 16.75
N ILE A 182 -15.70 8.85 15.48
CA ILE A 182 -15.60 9.90 14.46
C ILE A 182 -16.21 9.40 13.14
N PRO A 183 -16.59 10.30 12.23
CA PRO A 183 -17.04 9.92 10.89
C PRO A 183 -16.00 9.06 10.17
N LYS A 184 -16.45 7.95 9.57
CA LYS A 184 -15.60 6.98 8.86
C LYS A 184 -16.13 6.76 7.46
N ALA A 185 -15.23 6.61 6.50
CA ALA A 185 -15.59 6.17 5.16
C ALA A 185 -15.87 4.66 5.14
N SER A 186 -16.71 4.18 4.23
CA SER A 186 -16.89 2.74 4.05
C SER A 186 -15.66 2.12 3.35
N PRO A 187 -15.28 0.86 3.67
CA PRO A 187 -14.21 0.17 2.95
C PRO A 187 -14.43 0.12 1.44
N GLU A 188 -15.67 -0.01 1.00
CA GLU A 188 -16.06 -0.08 -0.42
C GLU A 188 -15.81 1.26 -1.13
N SER A 189 -16.20 2.39 -0.52
CA SER A 189 -15.95 3.71 -1.11
C SER A 189 -14.45 4.00 -1.21
N VAL A 190 -13.70 3.60 -0.20
CA VAL A 190 -12.23 3.74 -0.17
C VAL A 190 -11.59 2.88 -1.26
N ALA A 191 -11.98 1.62 -1.41
CA ALA A 191 -11.47 0.74 -2.45
C ALA A 191 -11.76 1.28 -3.86
N HIS A 192 -12.99 1.79 -4.08
CA HIS A 192 -13.38 2.43 -5.33
C HIS A 192 -12.50 3.65 -5.67
N ALA A 193 -12.28 4.53 -4.68
CA ALA A 193 -11.43 5.70 -4.86
C ALA A 193 -9.96 5.34 -5.08
N ILE A 194 -9.42 4.33 -4.38
CA ILE A 194 -8.04 3.85 -4.57
C ILE A 194 -7.82 3.42 -6.02
N PHE A 195 -8.64 2.52 -6.56
CA PHE A 195 -8.45 2.07 -7.94
C PHE A 195 -8.79 3.17 -8.97
N GLY A 196 -9.72 4.07 -8.65
CA GLY A 196 -9.94 5.27 -9.47
C GLY A 196 -8.68 6.14 -9.59
N GLY A 197 -7.96 6.35 -8.50
CA GLY A 197 -6.68 7.08 -8.48
C GLY A 197 -5.57 6.32 -9.23
N VAL A 198 -5.49 5.01 -9.07
CA VAL A 198 -4.53 4.15 -9.81
C VAL A 198 -4.76 4.26 -11.32
N GLU A 199 -6.02 4.19 -11.78
CA GLU A 199 -6.36 4.30 -13.20
C GLU A 199 -6.03 5.67 -13.79
N LYS A 200 -6.23 6.74 -13.00
CA LYS A 200 -5.83 8.11 -13.36
C LYS A 200 -4.32 8.33 -13.31
N GLY A 201 -3.56 7.40 -12.70
CA GLY A 201 -2.11 7.54 -12.52
C GLY A 201 -1.72 8.52 -11.43
N GLU A 202 -2.57 8.74 -10.44
CA GLU A 202 -2.29 9.61 -9.31
C GLU A 202 -1.16 9.03 -8.45
N GLU A 203 -0.11 9.79 -8.22
CA GLU A 203 1.00 9.39 -7.35
C GLU A 203 0.58 9.25 -5.89
N ASP A 204 -0.24 10.19 -5.43
CA ASP A 204 -0.74 10.29 -4.06
C ASP A 204 -2.27 10.33 -4.10
N ILE A 205 -2.91 9.30 -3.54
CA ILE A 205 -4.35 9.05 -3.57
C ILE A 205 -4.93 9.34 -2.20
N PHE A 206 -5.96 10.17 -2.15
CA PHE A 206 -6.70 10.57 -0.96
C PHE A 206 -8.14 10.03 -1.09
N PRO A 207 -8.43 8.83 -0.55
CA PRO A 207 -9.59 8.05 -0.95
C PRO A 207 -10.87 8.30 -0.15
N ASP A 208 -10.87 9.23 0.79
CA ASP A 208 -11.99 9.50 1.69
C ASP A 208 -12.16 11.00 1.96
N PRO A 209 -13.33 11.45 2.47
CA PRO A 209 -13.61 12.87 2.64
C PRO A 209 -12.62 13.62 3.55
N MET A 210 -12.08 12.95 4.58
CA MET A 210 -11.09 13.59 5.48
C MET A 210 -9.77 13.80 4.74
N SER A 211 -9.29 12.80 4.05
CA SER A 211 -8.03 12.85 3.30
C SER A 211 -8.14 13.77 2.08
N GLU A 212 -9.27 13.77 1.37
CA GLU A 212 -9.51 14.64 0.22
C GLU A 212 -9.42 16.13 0.61
N GLY A 213 -9.86 16.48 1.82
CA GLY A 213 -9.79 17.85 2.34
C GLY A 213 -8.39 18.43 2.41
N ILE A 214 -7.34 17.60 2.44
CA ILE A 214 -5.94 18.08 2.46
C ILE A 214 -5.21 17.86 1.13
N ALA A 215 -5.82 17.16 0.17
CA ALA A 215 -5.18 16.72 -1.06
C ALA A 215 -4.56 17.85 -1.88
N GLU A 216 -5.27 18.99 -2.02
CA GLU A 216 -4.78 20.14 -2.79
C GLU A 216 -3.56 20.77 -2.12
N GLY A 217 -3.63 21.02 -0.79
CA GLY A 217 -2.50 21.55 -0.02
C GLY A 217 -1.28 20.65 -0.04
N TRP A 218 -1.48 19.33 -0.09
CA TRP A 218 -0.41 18.36 -0.25
C TRP A 218 0.24 18.47 -1.65
N ARG A 219 -0.56 18.41 -2.72
CA ARG A 219 -0.07 18.40 -4.12
C ARG A 219 0.73 19.66 -4.47
N THR A 220 0.37 20.79 -3.88
CA THR A 220 1.02 22.10 -4.09
C THR A 220 2.02 22.49 -2.99
N GLY A 221 2.15 21.67 -1.95
CA GLY A 221 2.95 21.93 -0.76
C GLY A 221 4.47 21.74 -0.97
N VAL A 222 5.25 22.33 -0.06
CA VAL A 222 6.72 22.31 -0.07
C VAL A 222 7.26 20.87 -0.02
N ALA A 223 6.65 19.99 0.77
CA ALA A 223 7.10 18.59 0.88
C ALA A 223 7.02 17.86 -0.47
N LYS A 224 5.93 18.05 -1.23
CA LYS A 224 5.78 17.45 -2.57
C LYS A 224 6.71 18.07 -3.59
N ALA A 225 6.98 19.37 -3.48
CA ALA A 225 7.96 20.04 -4.33
C ALA A 225 9.38 19.49 -4.10
N LEU A 226 9.78 19.28 -2.84
CA LEU A 226 11.06 18.66 -2.48
C LEU A 226 11.16 17.20 -2.95
N GLU A 227 10.10 16.40 -2.79
CA GLU A 227 10.06 15.03 -3.31
C GLU A 227 10.40 14.99 -4.80
N ARG A 228 9.74 15.84 -5.60
CA ARG A 228 9.97 15.94 -7.05
C ARG A 228 11.39 16.38 -7.37
N GLN A 229 11.94 17.33 -6.62
CA GLN A 229 13.32 17.77 -6.78
C GLN A 229 14.31 16.65 -6.46
N PHE A 230 14.11 15.92 -5.36
CA PHE A 230 15.00 14.85 -4.92
C PHE A 230 14.92 13.61 -5.79
N ALA A 231 13.78 13.36 -6.46
CA ALA A 231 13.63 12.25 -7.39
C ALA A 231 14.66 12.28 -8.55
N ALA A 232 15.27 13.43 -8.83
CA ALA A 232 16.34 13.56 -9.81
C ALA A 232 17.69 12.96 -9.33
N TYR A 233 17.88 12.79 -8.01
CA TYR A 233 19.14 12.26 -7.43
C TYR A 233 19.08 10.74 -7.28
N THR A 234 19.01 10.01 -8.39
CA THR A 234 19.13 8.56 -8.37
C THR A 234 20.61 8.13 -8.22
N PRO A 235 20.89 6.91 -7.73
CA PRO A 235 22.26 6.42 -7.63
C PRO A 235 23.04 6.54 -8.95
N GLU A 236 22.37 6.29 -10.07
CA GLU A 236 22.97 6.40 -11.42
C GLU A 236 23.26 7.86 -11.82
N SER A 237 22.42 8.81 -11.40
CA SER A 237 22.65 10.23 -11.68
C SER A 237 23.81 10.79 -10.83
N VAL A 238 23.92 10.39 -9.55
CA VAL A 238 24.97 10.83 -8.64
C VAL A 238 26.30 10.22 -9.03
N ALA A 239 26.35 8.95 -9.45
CA ALA A 239 27.58 8.28 -9.90
C ALA A 239 28.22 8.90 -11.16
N LYS A 240 27.45 9.68 -11.96
CA LYS A 240 27.97 10.38 -13.15
C LYS A 240 28.65 11.72 -12.81
N VAL A 241 28.50 12.22 -11.59
CA VAL A 241 29.01 13.52 -11.14
C VAL A 241 30.27 13.35 -10.25
N ALA A 242 30.52 12.14 -9.76
CA ALA A 242 31.73 11.77 -9.00
C ALA A 242 32.83 11.21 -9.92
#